data_d36d957ea9673e7c606196b0356e78b9
#
_entry.id   d36d957ea9673e7c606196b0356e78b9
#
_cell.length_a   1.000
_cell.length_b   1.000
_cell.length_c   1.000
_cell.angle_alpha   90.00
_cell.angle_beta   90.00
_cell.angle_gamma   90.00
#
_symmetry.space_group_name_H-M   'P 1'
#
loop_
_entity.id
_entity.type
_entity.pdbx_description
1 polymer ?
#
loop_
_entity_poly.entity_id
_entity_poly.type
_entity_poly.pdbx_seq_one_letter_code
_entity_poly.pdbx_strand_id
1 'polypeptide(L)'
;ILGHGWMKVGWKFVEEERERSEDEIGGDYAAAQIEVADFGYENPEMAGELPTDQEMQDSIPFTQMEIVEDQPFVERISPFDIFVDPEATCMDDARWIAQKIVRPLEDAQHDHRYKPSVRKRLDADAGVNPAYVSQYENERDRVLDEDRVTIWEFYDIAENTMSVFSENSDGFLVDPVPMPYAYGQPFVMIRNYDIPDFFYPMGDLESIESLQLELDKTRSQLMNDRKR
;
A
#
# COMPACT_ATOMS: atom_id res chain seq x y z
N ILE A 1 -15.89 12.26 -17.93
CA ILE A 1 -15.01 12.61 -16.79
C ILE A 1 -15.63 12.03 -15.55
N LEU A 2 -14.85 11.30 -14.78
CA LEU A 2 -15.26 10.66 -13.55
C LEU A 2 -15.57 11.70 -12.48
N GLY A 3 -16.70 11.58 -11.80
CA GLY A 3 -17.12 12.50 -10.74
C GLY A 3 -16.45 12.24 -9.38
N HIS A 4 -15.41 11.41 -9.34
CA HIS A 4 -14.75 10.97 -8.10
C HIS A 4 -13.25 10.80 -8.26
N GLY A 5 -12.57 10.83 -7.15
CA GLY A 5 -11.16 10.50 -6.99
C GLY A 5 -10.93 9.63 -5.78
N TRP A 6 -9.81 8.91 -5.74
CA TRP A 6 -9.48 7.99 -4.66
C TRP A 6 -8.13 8.32 -4.04
N MET A 7 -8.08 8.18 -2.74
CA MET A 7 -6.87 8.28 -1.95
C MET A 7 -6.76 7.07 -1.02
N LYS A 8 -5.54 6.57 -0.86
CA LYS A 8 -5.16 5.60 0.18
C LYS A 8 -4.47 6.35 1.30
N VAL A 9 -4.96 6.19 2.50
CA VAL A 9 -4.45 6.84 3.71
C VAL A 9 -4.00 5.76 4.67
N GLY A 10 -2.81 5.90 5.21
CA GLY A 10 -2.28 4.94 6.14
C GLY A 10 -1.13 5.51 6.96
N TRP A 11 -0.49 4.63 7.69
CA TRP A 11 0.69 4.94 8.48
C TRP A 11 1.85 4.08 7.99
N LYS A 12 2.96 4.71 7.65
CA LYS A 12 4.17 4.02 7.24
C LYS A 12 5.08 3.92 8.45
N PHE A 13 5.27 2.70 8.91
CA PHE A 13 6.17 2.38 9.99
C PHE A 13 7.22 1.40 9.46
N VAL A 14 8.47 1.83 9.43
CA VAL A 14 9.58 1.03 8.95
C VAL A 14 10.66 1.02 10.01
N GLU A 15 11.00 -0.17 10.47
CA GLU A 15 12.14 -0.43 11.33
C GLU A 15 13.23 -1.12 10.51
N GLU A 16 14.45 -0.67 10.67
CA GLU A 16 15.62 -1.30 10.08
C GLU A 16 16.58 -1.72 11.19
N GLU A 17 17.21 -2.86 10.99
CA GLU A 17 18.24 -3.35 11.88
C GLU A 17 19.53 -2.58 11.62
N ARG A 18 20.00 -1.85 12.61
CA ARG A 18 21.27 -1.11 12.58
C ARG A 18 22.30 -1.77 13.48
N GLU A 19 23.53 -1.91 12.99
CA GLU A 19 24.66 -2.24 13.83
C GLU A 19 24.94 -1.09 14.80
N ARG A 20 25.11 -1.42 16.06
CA ARG A 20 25.40 -0.45 17.12
C ARG A 20 26.87 -0.08 17.08
N SER A 21 27.16 1.18 17.39
CA SER A 21 28.55 1.64 17.51
C SER A 21 29.23 1.06 18.77
N GLU A 22 30.56 0.97 18.74
CA GLU A 22 31.35 0.52 19.89
C GLU A 22 31.10 1.41 21.12
N ASP A 23 30.86 2.70 20.94
CA ASP A 23 30.56 3.64 22.02
C ASP A 23 29.18 3.36 22.66
N GLU A 24 28.18 3.00 21.89
CA GLU A 24 26.83 2.63 22.37
C GLU A 24 26.87 1.30 23.15
N ILE A 25 27.60 0.33 22.64
CA ILE A 25 27.80 -0.97 23.32
C ILE A 25 28.59 -0.77 24.60
N GLY A 26 29.63 0.05 24.55
CA GLY A 26 30.44 0.40 25.71
C GLY A 26 29.66 1.16 26.79
N GLY A 27 28.74 2.05 26.38
CA GLY A 27 27.83 2.76 27.26
C GLY A 27 26.88 1.83 28.01
N ASP A 28 26.23 0.90 27.29
CA ASP A 28 25.35 -0.08 27.92
C ASP A 28 26.08 -1.06 28.83
N TYR A 29 27.30 -1.45 28.46
CA TYR A 29 28.15 -2.27 29.33
C TYR A 29 28.48 -1.57 30.63
N ALA A 30 28.84 -0.28 30.55
CA ALA A 30 29.14 0.53 31.76
C ALA A 30 27.86 0.69 32.62
N ALA A 31 26.69 0.88 32.02
CA ALA A 31 25.44 0.96 32.76
C ALA A 31 25.07 -0.38 33.42
N ALA A 32 25.24 -1.50 32.75
CA ALA A 32 25.04 -2.83 33.32
C ALA A 32 25.97 -3.13 34.48
N GLN A 33 27.27 -2.70 34.42
CA GLN A 33 28.21 -2.84 35.54
C GLN A 33 27.75 -2.05 36.77
N ILE A 34 27.25 -0.83 36.59
CA ILE A 34 26.73 -0.01 37.69
C ILE A 34 25.52 -0.69 38.33
N GLU A 35 24.57 -1.16 37.53
CA GLU A 35 23.35 -1.84 38.00
C GLU A 35 23.67 -3.12 38.79
N VAL A 36 24.60 -3.93 38.29
CA VAL A 36 25.05 -5.14 38.98
C VAL A 36 25.78 -4.82 40.29
N ALA A 37 26.59 -3.75 40.30
CA ALA A 37 27.30 -3.31 41.52
C ALA A 37 26.33 -2.78 42.59
N ASP A 38 25.32 -2.00 42.20
CA ASP A 38 24.29 -1.48 43.09
C ASP A 38 23.42 -2.61 43.65
N PHE A 39 23.02 -3.59 42.79
CA PHE A 39 22.29 -4.76 43.24
C PHE A 39 23.07 -5.62 44.23
N GLY A 40 24.37 -5.82 43.97
CA GLY A 40 25.25 -6.57 44.87
C GLY A 40 25.47 -5.85 46.21
N TYR A 41 25.46 -4.53 46.22
CA TYR A 41 25.53 -3.73 47.44
C TYR A 41 24.24 -3.86 48.28
N GLU A 42 23.09 -3.85 47.64
CA GLU A 42 21.80 -3.99 48.32
C GLU A 42 21.54 -5.42 48.80
N ASN A 43 22.07 -6.43 48.08
CA ASN A 43 21.82 -7.86 48.34
C ASN A 43 23.12 -8.67 48.51
N PRO A 44 23.87 -8.44 49.60
CA PRO A 44 25.17 -9.09 49.78
C PRO A 44 25.17 -10.62 49.89
N GLU A 45 24.03 -11.20 50.20
CA GLU A 45 23.84 -12.68 50.22
C GLU A 45 23.78 -13.29 48.82
N MET A 46 23.50 -12.51 47.78
CA MET A 46 23.44 -12.95 46.38
C MET A 46 24.70 -12.64 45.57
N ALA A 47 25.77 -12.15 46.24
CA ALA A 47 27.00 -11.74 45.57
C ALA A 47 27.68 -12.87 44.74
N GLY A 48 27.40 -14.11 45.03
CA GLY A 48 27.90 -15.27 44.27
C GLY A 48 27.08 -15.65 43.02
N GLU A 49 25.88 -15.06 42.83
CA GLU A 49 24.97 -15.29 41.72
C GLU A 49 24.96 -14.11 40.72
N LEU A 50 25.80 -13.10 40.94
CA LEU A 50 25.92 -11.96 40.05
C LEU A 50 26.56 -12.37 38.72
N PRO A 51 26.07 -11.81 37.58
CA PRO A 51 26.62 -12.13 36.27
C PRO A 51 28.09 -11.68 36.17
N THR A 52 28.88 -12.46 35.51
CA THR A 52 30.28 -12.15 35.24
C THR A 52 30.40 -11.10 34.13
N ASP A 53 31.55 -10.41 34.07
CA ASP A 53 31.84 -9.42 33.02
C ASP A 53 31.65 -9.98 31.62
N GLN A 54 31.93 -11.27 31.41
CA GLN A 54 31.78 -11.94 30.12
C GLN A 54 30.34 -12.21 29.81
N GLU A 55 29.52 -12.63 30.77
CA GLU A 55 28.06 -12.83 30.58
C GLU A 55 27.33 -11.52 30.33
N MET A 56 27.76 -10.43 30.99
CA MET A 56 27.22 -9.09 30.70
C MET A 56 27.54 -8.63 29.28
N GLN A 57 28.78 -8.83 28.81
CA GLN A 57 29.17 -8.51 27.46
C GLN A 57 28.40 -9.32 26.40
N ASP A 58 28.22 -10.62 26.63
CA ASP A 58 27.51 -11.51 25.72
C ASP A 58 25.98 -11.25 25.69
N SER A 59 25.45 -10.58 26.73
CA SER A 59 24.02 -10.23 26.80
C SER A 59 23.64 -8.97 26.03
N ILE A 60 24.62 -8.12 25.67
CA ILE A 60 24.38 -6.85 24.95
C ILE A 60 24.27 -7.15 23.44
N PRO A 61 23.11 -6.86 22.80
CA PRO A 61 22.95 -7.12 21.38
C PRO A 61 23.82 -6.17 20.55
N PHE A 62 24.47 -6.71 19.52
CA PHE A 62 25.28 -5.93 18.56
C PHE A 62 24.43 -5.12 17.59
N THR A 63 23.15 -5.46 17.45
CA THR A 63 22.21 -4.80 16.54
C THR A 63 21.05 -4.21 17.33
N GLN A 64 20.52 -3.11 16.85
CA GLN A 64 19.34 -2.44 17.39
C GLN A 64 18.36 -2.13 16.26
N MET A 65 17.07 -2.31 16.54
CA MET A 65 16.01 -1.85 15.64
C MET A 65 15.91 -0.32 15.75
N GLU A 66 16.10 0.36 14.63
CA GLU A 66 15.95 1.81 14.52
C GLU A 66 14.72 2.12 13.66
N ILE A 67 13.88 3.02 14.15
CA ILE A 67 12.72 3.50 13.40
C ILE A 67 13.23 4.47 12.34
N VAL A 68 13.15 4.04 11.07
CA VAL A 68 13.57 4.85 9.92
C VAL A 68 12.41 5.72 9.42
N GLU A 69 11.21 5.19 9.42
CA GLU A 69 10.03 5.94 9.02
C GLU A 69 8.87 5.70 10.00
N ASP A 70 8.31 6.77 10.51
CA ASP A 70 7.14 6.77 11.41
C ASP A 70 6.28 7.99 11.07
N GLN A 71 5.53 7.87 9.94
CA GLN A 71 4.77 8.99 9.41
C GLN A 71 3.49 8.55 8.71
N PRO A 72 2.44 9.40 8.74
CA PRO A 72 1.26 9.17 7.91
C PRO A 72 1.60 9.33 6.43
N PHE A 73 0.96 8.55 5.59
CA PHE A 73 1.04 8.72 4.13
C PHE A 73 -0.34 8.90 3.51
N VAL A 74 -0.36 9.64 2.42
CA VAL A 74 -1.53 9.80 1.56
C VAL A 74 -1.08 9.57 0.12
N GLU A 75 -1.66 8.58 -0.53
CA GLU A 75 -1.36 8.23 -1.89
C GLU A 75 -2.60 8.41 -2.77
N ARG A 76 -2.43 9.03 -3.94
CA ARG A 76 -3.50 9.11 -4.93
C ARG A 76 -3.58 7.79 -5.69
N ILE A 77 -4.79 7.22 -5.74
CA ILE A 77 -5.06 6.02 -6.55
C ILE A 77 -5.93 6.41 -7.75
N SER A 78 -5.67 5.76 -8.87
CA SER A 78 -6.53 5.92 -10.04
C SER A 78 -7.89 5.26 -9.80
N PRO A 79 -8.99 5.93 -10.19
CA PRO A 79 -10.32 5.36 -10.11
C PRO A 79 -10.51 4.05 -10.91
N PHE A 80 -9.62 3.77 -11.88
CA PHE A 80 -9.64 2.55 -12.68
C PHE A 80 -8.95 1.36 -12.01
N ASP A 81 -8.26 1.61 -10.90
CA ASP A 81 -7.52 0.59 -10.15
C ASP A 81 -8.19 0.24 -8.82
N ILE A 82 -9.34 0.84 -8.52
CA ILE A 82 -10.17 0.52 -7.35
C ILE A 82 -11.44 -0.17 -7.80
N PHE A 83 -11.73 -1.27 -7.16
CA PHE A 83 -12.92 -2.07 -7.36
C PHE A 83 -13.64 -2.21 -6.02
N VAL A 84 -14.92 -1.94 -6.02
CA VAL A 84 -15.76 -1.96 -4.83
C VAL A 84 -16.91 -2.94 -5.03
N ASP A 85 -17.48 -3.46 -3.98
CA ASP A 85 -18.66 -4.30 -3.98
C ASP A 85 -19.78 -3.65 -4.83
N PRO A 86 -20.24 -4.28 -5.92
CA PRO A 86 -21.26 -3.72 -6.81
C PRO A 86 -22.63 -3.57 -6.14
N GLU A 87 -22.87 -4.23 -5.02
CA GLU A 87 -24.11 -4.11 -4.27
C GLU A 87 -24.09 -2.93 -3.28
N ALA A 88 -22.94 -2.31 -3.03
CA ALA A 88 -22.79 -1.19 -2.13
C ALA A 88 -23.38 0.11 -2.73
N THR A 89 -24.08 0.87 -1.90
CA THR A 89 -24.57 2.22 -2.23
C THR A 89 -23.71 3.32 -1.63
N CYS A 90 -22.93 3.00 -0.60
CA CYS A 90 -21.97 3.88 0.05
C CYS A 90 -20.73 3.10 0.55
N MET A 91 -19.74 3.80 1.05
CA MET A 91 -18.51 3.16 1.57
C MET A 91 -18.77 2.30 2.80
N ASP A 92 -19.75 2.66 3.61
CA ASP A 92 -20.08 1.94 4.84
C ASP A 92 -20.82 0.62 4.58
N ASP A 93 -21.45 0.53 3.41
CA ASP A 93 -22.20 -0.65 2.96
C ASP A 93 -21.29 -1.68 2.24
N ALA A 94 -20.11 -1.25 1.78
CA ALA A 94 -19.23 -2.09 1.01
C ALA A 94 -18.70 -3.26 1.85
N ARG A 95 -18.90 -4.48 1.39
CA ARG A 95 -18.40 -5.70 2.06
C ARG A 95 -16.93 -5.95 1.73
N TRP A 96 -16.47 -5.49 0.57
CA TRP A 96 -15.09 -5.61 0.15
C TRP A 96 -14.67 -4.48 -0.78
N ILE A 97 -13.37 -4.21 -0.78
CA ILE A 97 -12.72 -3.28 -1.72
C ILE A 97 -11.44 -3.94 -2.20
N ALA A 98 -11.13 -3.81 -3.49
CA ALA A 98 -9.89 -4.32 -4.06
C ALA A 98 -9.13 -3.22 -4.80
N GLN A 99 -7.82 -3.19 -4.61
CA GLN A 99 -6.91 -2.32 -5.34
C GLN A 99 -6.07 -3.14 -6.31
N LYS A 100 -6.08 -2.73 -7.57
CA LYS A 100 -5.20 -3.26 -8.61
C LYS A 100 -3.89 -2.48 -8.62
N ILE A 101 -2.77 -3.16 -8.53
CA ILE A 101 -1.43 -2.58 -8.56
C ILE A 101 -0.63 -3.27 -9.67
N VAL A 102 -0.19 -2.50 -10.66
CA VAL A 102 0.67 -2.99 -11.74
C VAL A 102 2.09 -2.53 -11.48
N ARG A 103 3.02 -3.45 -11.30
CA ARG A 103 4.41 -3.16 -10.99
C ARG A 103 5.38 -4.03 -11.79
N PRO A 104 6.68 -3.64 -11.92
CA PRO A 104 7.68 -4.47 -12.56
C PRO A 104 7.76 -5.86 -11.93
N LEU A 105 7.90 -6.89 -12.74
CA LEU A 105 7.95 -8.27 -12.29
C LEU A 105 9.13 -8.52 -11.35
N GLU A 106 10.30 -7.97 -11.68
CA GLU A 106 11.51 -8.10 -10.85
C GLU A 106 11.31 -7.55 -9.44
N ASP A 107 10.69 -6.37 -9.31
CA ASP A 107 10.40 -5.75 -8.01
C ASP A 107 9.45 -6.62 -7.19
N ALA A 108 8.44 -7.21 -7.84
CA ALA A 108 7.49 -8.08 -7.16
C ALA A 108 8.13 -9.40 -6.70
N GLN A 109 9.04 -9.97 -7.50
CA GLN A 109 9.76 -11.20 -7.16
C GLN A 109 10.78 -10.99 -6.02
N HIS A 110 11.33 -9.78 -5.87
CA HIS A 110 12.27 -9.44 -4.81
C HIS A 110 11.62 -8.87 -3.54
N ASP A 111 10.33 -8.54 -3.57
CA ASP A 111 9.63 -7.95 -2.43
C ASP A 111 9.52 -8.94 -1.26
N HIS A 112 10.21 -8.63 -0.16
CA HIS A 112 10.27 -9.50 1.03
C HIS A 112 8.94 -9.63 1.77
N ARG A 113 7.97 -8.73 1.54
CA ARG A 113 6.63 -8.81 2.13
C ARG A 113 5.83 -9.98 1.59
N TYR A 114 6.20 -10.50 0.41
CA TYR A 114 5.52 -11.61 -0.24
C TYR A 114 6.16 -12.95 0.10
N LYS A 115 5.35 -14.00 0.15
CA LYS A 115 5.79 -15.37 0.40
C LYS A 115 6.84 -15.81 -0.63
N PRO A 116 8.03 -16.29 -0.22
CA PRO A 116 9.10 -16.67 -1.15
C PRO A 116 8.71 -17.77 -2.13
N SER A 117 7.83 -18.69 -1.72
CA SER A 117 7.38 -19.82 -2.56
C SER A 117 6.46 -19.39 -3.70
N VAL A 118 5.69 -18.31 -3.52
CA VAL A 118 4.74 -17.79 -4.50
C VAL A 118 5.39 -16.71 -5.36
N ARG A 119 6.09 -15.73 -4.74
CA ARG A 119 6.70 -14.60 -5.48
C ARG A 119 7.70 -15.03 -6.54
N LYS A 120 8.46 -16.14 -6.30
CA LYS A 120 9.43 -16.67 -7.27
C LYS A 120 8.79 -17.33 -8.50
N ARG A 121 7.50 -17.62 -8.45
CA ARG A 121 6.74 -18.22 -9.55
C ARG A 121 5.82 -17.22 -10.26
N LEU A 122 5.91 -15.94 -9.89
CA LEU A 122 5.15 -14.91 -10.58
C LEU A 122 5.62 -14.81 -12.03
N ASP A 123 4.67 -14.84 -12.95
CA ASP A 123 4.87 -14.63 -14.36
C ASP A 123 4.30 -13.27 -14.78
N ALA A 124 4.83 -12.69 -15.85
CA ALA A 124 4.30 -11.46 -16.41
C ALA A 124 2.89 -11.69 -16.98
N ASP A 125 1.95 -10.87 -16.56
CA ASP A 125 0.54 -10.96 -16.99
C ASP A 125 -0.02 -9.64 -17.50
N ALA A 126 0.61 -8.54 -17.10
CA ALA A 126 0.07 -7.24 -17.34
C ALA A 126 0.61 -6.60 -18.61
N GLY A 127 -0.31 -6.36 -19.50
CA GLY A 127 -0.18 -5.23 -20.39
C GLY A 127 -0.33 -3.94 -19.59
N VAL A 128 0.52 -2.97 -19.86
CA VAL A 128 0.38 -1.63 -19.29
C VAL A 128 -0.97 -1.07 -19.70
N ASN A 129 -1.75 -0.59 -18.72
CA ASN A 129 -2.98 0.12 -19.05
C ASN A 129 -2.61 1.40 -19.85
N PRO A 130 -3.08 1.54 -21.11
CA PRO A 130 -2.73 2.68 -21.97
C PRO A 130 -3.04 4.03 -21.33
N ALA A 131 -3.96 4.08 -20.38
CA ALA A 131 -4.33 5.31 -19.68
C ALA A 131 -3.19 5.88 -18.80
N TYR A 132 -2.22 5.06 -18.42
CA TYR A 132 -1.06 5.47 -17.60
C TYR A 132 0.21 5.69 -18.40
N VAL A 133 0.20 5.34 -19.67
CA VAL A 133 1.37 5.52 -20.51
C VAL A 133 1.48 6.99 -20.88
N SER A 134 2.64 7.58 -20.61
CA SER A 134 2.97 8.93 -21.00
C SER A 134 2.69 9.16 -22.49
N GLN A 135 2.32 10.40 -22.84
CA GLN A 135 2.12 10.80 -24.23
C GLN A 135 3.45 10.88 -25.03
N TYR A 136 4.59 10.77 -24.34
CA TYR A 136 5.90 10.79 -24.96
C TYR A 136 6.30 9.37 -25.43
N GLU A 137 6.55 9.22 -26.71
CA GLU A 137 6.88 7.92 -27.35
C GLU A 137 8.03 7.18 -26.65
N ASN A 138 9.08 7.88 -26.25
CA ASN A 138 10.25 7.28 -25.60
C ASN A 138 9.94 6.66 -24.22
N GLU A 139 9.02 7.25 -23.46
CA GLU A 139 8.59 6.71 -22.18
C GLU A 139 7.61 5.56 -22.38
N ARG A 140 6.77 5.66 -23.41
CA ARG A 140 5.82 4.62 -23.77
C ARG A 140 6.52 3.32 -24.15
N ASP A 141 7.52 3.39 -25.03
CA ASP A 141 8.26 2.22 -25.51
C ASP A 141 9.00 1.54 -24.35
N ARG A 142 9.61 2.33 -23.45
CA ARG A 142 10.31 1.80 -22.27
C ARG A 142 9.37 1.09 -21.29
N VAL A 143 8.18 1.64 -21.07
CA VAL A 143 7.17 1.05 -20.18
C VAL A 143 6.54 -0.21 -20.78
N LEU A 144 6.45 -0.30 -22.10
CA LEU A 144 5.89 -1.47 -22.80
C LEU A 144 6.89 -2.64 -22.91
N ASP A 145 8.20 -2.36 -22.78
CA ASP A 145 9.28 -3.35 -22.89
C ASP A 145 9.62 -4.04 -21.55
N GLU A 146 9.03 -3.58 -20.45
CA GLU A 146 9.21 -4.19 -19.13
C GLU A 146 8.12 -5.24 -18.84
N ASP A 147 8.57 -6.41 -18.42
CA ASP A 147 7.66 -7.43 -17.86
C ASP A 147 7.01 -6.91 -16.60
N ARG A 148 5.68 -6.95 -16.57
CA ARG A 148 4.88 -6.45 -15.45
C ARG A 148 3.93 -7.50 -14.92
N VAL A 149 3.61 -7.39 -13.66
CA VAL A 149 2.65 -8.26 -12.98
C VAL A 149 1.56 -7.44 -12.32
N THR A 150 0.34 -7.94 -12.42
CA THR A 150 -0.83 -7.40 -11.72
C THR A 150 -0.95 -8.05 -10.35
N ILE A 151 -0.94 -7.22 -9.33
CA ILE A 151 -1.11 -7.62 -7.93
C ILE A 151 -2.40 -7.00 -7.43
N TRP A 152 -3.19 -7.79 -6.74
CA TRP A 152 -4.43 -7.38 -6.12
C TRP A 152 -4.27 -7.33 -4.60
N GLU A 153 -4.52 -6.19 -4.02
CA GLU A 153 -4.75 -6.05 -2.58
C GLU A 153 -6.26 -6.11 -2.35
N PHE A 154 -6.70 -7.15 -1.69
CA PHE A 154 -8.11 -7.39 -1.39
C PHE A 154 -8.38 -7.14 0.09
N TYR A 155 -9.30 -6.26 0.35
CA TYR A 155 -9.73 -5.84 1.67
C TYR A 155 -11.16 -6.35 1.89
N ASP A 156 -11.27 -7.40 2.68
CA ASP A 156 -12.57 -7.94 3.11
C ASP A 156 -13.00 -7.21 4.38
N ILE A 157 -13.95 -6.30 4.22
CA ILE A 157 -14.45 -5.47 5.31
C ILE A 157 -15.38 -6.29 6.23
N ALA A 158 -16.10 -7.25 5.64
CA ALA A 158 -17.02 -8.11 6.40
C ALA A 158 -16.27 -9.04 7.35
N GLU A 159 -15.15 -9.64 6.88
CA GLU A 159 -14.29 -10.54 7.66
C GLU A 159 -13.19 -9.78 8.41
N ASN A 160 -13.04 -8.48 8.16
CA ASN A 160 -11.98 -7.62 8.70
C ASN A 160 -10.57 -8.18 8.40
N THR A 161 -10.35 -8.62 7.16
CA THR A 161 -9.09 -9.20 6.71
C THR A 161 -8.56 -8.52 5.45
N MET A 162 -7.25 -8.58 5.27
CA MET A 162 -6.55 -8.14 4.06
C MET A 162 -5.76 -9.31 3.50
N SER A 163 -5.81 -9.49 2.18
CA SER A 163 -5.01 -10.48 1.45
C SER A 163 -4.40 -9.89 0.20
N VAL A 164 -3.28 -10.45 -0.25
CA VAL A 164 -2.62 -10.03 -1.49
C VAL A 164 -2.42 -11.25 -2.38
N PHE A 165 -2.79 -11.13 -3.66
CA PHE A 165 -2.65 -12.20 -4.65
C PHE A 165 -2.39 -11.64 -6.05
N SER A 166 -1.98 -12.48 -6.97
CA SER A 166 -1.92 -12.18 -8.41
C SER A 166 -2.78 -13.19 -9.17
N GLU A 167 -3.33 -12.78 -10.31
CA GLU A 167 -4.17 -13.66 -11.15
C GLU A 167 -3.42 -14.92 -11.63
N ASN A 168 -2.11 -14.78 -11.86
CA ASN A 168 -1.24 -15.86 -12.33
C ASN A 168 -0.47 -16.57 -11.21
N SER A 169 -0.85 -16.36 -9.95
CA SER A 169 -0.18 -17.03 -8.83
C SER A 169 -0.97 -18.25 -8.34
N ASP A 170 -0.27 -19.33 -7.99
CA ASP A 170 -0.85 -20.54 -7.40
C ASP A 170 -1.30 -20.38 -5.93
N GLY A 171 -1.43 -19.14 -5.44
CA GLY A 171 -1.84 -18.86 -4.08
C GLY A 171 -1.65 -17.41 -3.66
N PHE A 172 -1.92 -17.14 -2.40
CA PHE A 172 -1.77 -15.80 -1.85
C PHE A 172 -0.29 -15.40 -1.74
N LEU A 173 0.05 -14.20 -2.19
CA LEU A 173 1.33 -13.55 -1.91
C LEU A 173 1.43 -13.18 -0.44
N VAL A 174 0.32 -12.71 0.13
CA VAL A 174 0.11 -12.53 1.57
C VAL A 174 -1.19 -13.23 1.94
N ASP A 175 -1.13 -14.20 2.87
CA ASP A 175 -2.35 -14.86 3.38
C ASP A 175 -3.31 -13.83 3.98
N PRO A 176 -4.59 -14.17 4.09
CA PRO A 176 -5.52 -13.34 4.83
C PRO A 176 -5.01 -13.06 6.25
N VAL A 177 -4.72 -11.79 6.52
CA VAL A 177 -4.29 -11.27 7.81
C VAL A 177 -5.34 -10.30 8.35
N PRO A 178 -5.46 -10.14 9.66
CA PRO A 178 -6.32 -9.10 10.23
C PRO A 178 -6.00 -7.74 9.62
N MET A 179 -7.04 -6.92 9.40
CA MET A 179 -6.90 -5.59 8.80
C MET A 179 -5.86 -4.76 9.57
N PRO A 180 -4.81 -4.26 8.90
CA PRO A 180 -3.73 -3.53 9.59
C PRO A 180 -4.12 -2.08 9.94
N TYR A 181 -5.28 -1.63 9.50
CA TYR A 181 -5.76 -0.26 9.69
C TYR A 181 -6.80 -0.18 10.80
N ALA A 182 -6.63 0.76 11.73
CA ALA A 182 -7.51 0.91 12.91
C ALA A 182 -8.97 1.26 12.55
N TYR A 183 -9.18 1.87 11.39
CA TYR A 183 -10.49 2.30 10.91
C TYR A 183 -11.09 1.39 9.82
N GLY A 184 -10.62 0.17 9.70
CA GLY A 184 -11.01 -0.76 8.66
C GLY A 184 -10.21 -0.55 7.37
N GLN A 185 -10.86 -0.23 6.26
CA GLN A 185 -10.20 -0.06 4.96
C GLN A 185 -9.49 1.32 4.85
N PRO A 186 -8.36 1.43 4.11
CA PRO A 186 -7.56 2.65 4.04
C PRO A 186 -8.01 3.64 2.96
N PHE A 187 -9.09 3.37 2.25
CA PHE A 187 -9.49 4.15 1.08
C PHE A 187 -10.47 5.26 1.43
N VAL A 188 -10.24 6.43 0.86
CA VAL A 188 -11.12 7.58 0.94
C VAL A 188 -11.53 7.99 -0.46
N MET A 189 -12.83 8.03 -0.72
CA MET A 189 -13.37 8.53 -1.98
C MET A 189 -13.72 10.02 -1.85
N ILE A 190 -13.10 10.83 -2.71
CA ILE A 190 -13.47 12.24 -2.88
C ILE A 190 -14.59 12.28 -3.91
N ARG A 191 -15.74 12.80 -3.52
CA ARG A 191 -16.96 12.81 -4.32
C ARG A 191 -17.25 14.24 -4.81
N ASN A 192 -17.80 14.34 -6.03
CA ASN A 192 -18.22 15.61 -6.58
C ASN A 192 -19.71 15.90 -6.25
N TYR A 193 -20.64 15.38 -7.06
CA TYR A 193 -22.07 15.53 -6.80
C TYR A 193 -22.70 14.19 -6.43
N ASP A 194 -23.13 14.05 -5.18
CA ASP A 194 -23.75 12.82 -4.71
C ASP A 194 -25.11 12.60 -5.36
N ILE A 195 -25.33 11.37 -5.82
CA ILE A 195 -26.62 10.90 -6.29
C ILE A 195 -27.14 9.93 -5.22
N PRO A 196 -28.36 10.19 -4.67
CA PRO A 196 -28.97 9.28 -3.71
C PRO A 196 -29.04 7.84 -4.25
N ASP A 197 -28.71 6.87 -3.41
CA ASP A 197 -28.77 5.43 -3.70
C ASP A 197 -27.78 4.92 -4.78
N PHE A 198 -26.81 5.77 -5.19
CA PHE A 198 -25.75 5.39 -6.10
C PHE A 198 -24.38 5.54 -5.44
N PHE A 199 -23.54 4.52 -5.60
CA PHE A 199 -22.19 4.52 -5.04
C PHE A 199 -21.32 5.62 -5.68
N TYR A 200 -21.34 5.73 -7.00
CA TYR A 200 -20.53 6.70 -7.73
C TYR A 200 -21.28 8.02 -7.93
N PRO A 201 -20.63 9.15 -7.59
CA PRO A 201 -21.21 10.46 -7.78
C PRO A 201 -21.22 10.90 -9.25
N MET A 202 -22.03 11.88 -9.56
CA MET A 202 -22.13 12.47 -10.89
C MET A 202 -20.92 13.36 -11.18
N GLY A 203 -20.42 13.32 -12.42
CA GLY A 203 -19.35 14.21 -12.90
C GLY A 203 -19.89 15.57 -13.38
N ASP A 204 -19.02 16.59 -13.34
CA ASP A 204 -19.37 17.96 -13.78
C ASP A 204 -19.95 18.02 -15.22
N LEU A 205 -19.39 17.21 -16.12
CA LEU A 205 -19.79 17.24 -17.53
C LEU A 205 -21.05 16.43 -17.83
N GLU A 206 -21.46 15.56 -16.93
CA GLU A 206 -22.62 14.70 -17.12
C GLU A 206 -23.91 15.53 -17.20
N SER A 207 -24.00 16.59 -16.39
CA SER A 207 -25.15 17.52 -16.41
C SER A 207 -25.32 18.29 -17.72
N ILE A 208 -24.26 18.46 -18.49
CA ILE A 208 -24.29 19.19 -19.78
C ILE A 208 -24.19 18.30 -21.01
N GLU A 209 -24.08 16.97 -20.83
CA GLU A 209 -23.92 16.01 -21.92
C GLU A 209 -25.03 16.09 -22.95
N SER A 210 -26.30 16.20 -22.51
CA SER A 210 -27.46 16.32 -23.38
C SER A 210 -27.42 17.57 -24.25
N LEU A 211 -27.00 18.70 -23.67
CA LEU A 211 -26.85 19.98 -24.37
C LEU A 211 -25.71 19.93 -25.40
N GLN A 212 -24.61 19.27 -25.06
CA GLN A 212 -23.49 19.08 -25.97
C GLN A 212 -23.88 18.22 -27.18
N LEU A 213 -24.60 17.13 -26.96
CA LEU A 213 -25.11 16.27 -28.02
C LEU A 213 -26.08 16.99 -28.96
N GLU A 214 -26.94 17.85 -28.43
CA GLU A 214 -27.86 18.66 -29.23
C GLU A 214 -27.10 19.71 -30.08
N LEU A 215 -26.10 20.36 -29.50
CA LEU A 215 -25.24 21.31 -30.18
C LEU A 215 -24.46 20.66 -31.34
N ASP A 216 -23.89 19.47 -31.11
CA ASP A 216 -23.16 18.72 -32.12
C ASP A 216 -24.05 18.27 -33.25
N LYS A 217 -25.28 17.85 -32.94
CA LYS A 217 -26.33 17.48 -33.93
C LYS A 217 -26.70 18.67 -34.80
N THR A 218 -26.98 19.84 -34.19
CA THR A 218 -27.32 21.05 -34.88
C THR A 218 -26.20 21.55 -35.80
N ARG A 219 -24.94 21.50 -35.27
CA ARG A 219 -23.75 21.84 -36.04
C ARG A 219 -23.57 20.95 -37.25
N SER A 220 -23.75 19.64 -37.07
CA SER A 220 -23.67 18.67 -38.17
C SER A 220 -24.71 18.88 -39.24
N GLN A 221 -25.94 19.22 -38.89
CA GLN A 221 -27.01 19.57 -39.84
C GLN A 221 -26.64 20.83 -40.63
N LEU A 222 -26.21 21.90 -39.97
CA LEU A 222 -25.77 23.14 -40.63
C LEU A 222 -24.62 22.91 -41.63
N MET A 223 -23.66 22.04 -41.26
CA MET A 223 -22.54 21.71 -42.14
C MET A 223 -23.00 20.92 -43.37
N ASN A 224 -23.99 20.02 -43.22
CA ASN A 224 -24.57 19.25 -44.32
C ASN A 224 -25.39 20.15 -45.26
N ASP A 225 -26.16 21.09 -44.74
CA ASP A 225 -26.94 22.03 -45.55
C ASP A 225 -26.05 23.01 -46.35
N ARG A 226 -24.87 23.38 -45.82
CA ARG A 226 -23.88 24.17 -46.55
C ARG A 226 -23.18 23.42 -47.69
N LYS A 227 -23.17 22.10 -47.66
CA LYS A 227 -22.58 21.26 -48.72
C LYS A 227 -23.55 20.93 -49.89
N ARG A 228 -24.83 21.21 -49.71
CA ARG A 228 -25.86 21.14 -50.76
C ARG A 228 -25.95 22.45 -51.53
#